data_2670b43c9f3df7773eb08df39e28549f
#
_entry.id   2670b43c9f3df7773eb08df39e28549f
#
_cell.length_a   1.000
_cell.length_b   1.000
_cell.length_c   1.000
_cell.angle_alpha   90.00
_cell.angle_beta   90.00
_cell.angle_gamma   90.00
#
_symmetry.space_group_name_H-M   'P 1'
#
loop_
_entity.id
_entity.type
_entity.pdbx_description
1 polymer ?
#
loop_
_entity_poly.entity_id
_entity_poly.type
_entity_poly.pdbx_seq_one_letter_code
_entity_poly.pdbx_strand_id
1 'polypeptide(L)'
;MNRKIIFIHGMFQNPMSWTPWINYFSSQGFDCHAPAWPDHEGEPQTLRTTPPANLGDLSLEEVIDRLERTVLAAGGNNPNVSERPMIIGHSVGGLIAQIFVNRGLASLAVAICPVAPNKMMTIDWPFFKNVASIANPFKGDQPFAHTQESFHESFCNTLTKEDAAVAFELTATQDSRNVLRGCLGAAGEIDLSSAHVPILFISAKEDKIIPYELVEKNAKAYSDIASVVTYKEFPDKSHYICLEPGSQEVINYVHEWINEQSATVPLFV
;
A
#
# COMPACT_ATOMS: atom_id res chain seq x y z
N MET A 1 -6.44 -14.47 -17.97
CA MET A 1 -6.33 -13.60 -16.78
C MET A 1 -6.32 -12.16 -17.22
N ASN A 2 -7.06 -11.29 -16.54
CA ASN A 2 -7.01 -9.86 -16.78
C ASN A 2 -5.57 -9.38 -16.54
N ARG A 3 -5.04 -8.54 -17.44
CA ARG A 3 -3.68 -7.97 -17.30
C ARG A 3 -3.71 -6.55 -16.71
N LYS A 4 -4.80 -6.17 -16.06
CA LYS A 4 -4.89 -4.86 -15.38
C LYS A 4 -4.29 -4.92 -14.00
N ILE A 5 -3.44 -3.96 -13.70
CA ILE A 5 -2.87 -3.73 -12.36
C ILE A 5 -3.32 -2.36 -11.86
N ILE A 6 -3.86 -2.33 -10.65
CA ILE A 6 -4.16 -1.09 -9.92
C ILE A 6 -3.15 -0.95 -8.80
N PHE A 7 -2.36 0.12 -8.86
CA PHE A 7 -1.38 0.47 -7.84
C PHE A 7 -1.99 1.47 -6.85
N ILE A 8 -1.88 1.18 -5.55
CA ILE A 8 -2.43 2.02 -4.48
C ILE A 8 -1.28 2.51 -3.60
N HIS A 9 -1.04 3.84 -3.62
CA HIS A 9 0.00 4.46 -2.81
C HIS A 9 -0.35 4.48 -1.31
N GLY A 10 0.62 4.72 -0.46
CA GLY A 10 0.45 4.94 0.97
C GLY A 10 0.31 6.42 1.32
N MET A 11 0.24 6.72 2.63
CA MET A 11 0.29 8.09 3.13
C MET A 11 1.62 8.76 2.76
N PHE A 12 1.58 10.07 2.65
CA PHE A 12 2.72 10.95 2.33
C PHE A 12 3.32 10.74 0.95
N GLN A 13 2.59 10.07 0.07
CA GLN A 13 2.92 9.82 -1.33
C GLN A 13 1.70 10.04 -2.23
N ASN A 14 1.89 9.93 -3.53
CA ASN A 14 0.84 10.01 -4.53
C ASN A 14 1.10 9.03 -5.70
N PRO A 15 0.28 9.00 -6.77
CA PRO A 15 0.47 8.09 -7.90
C PRO A 15 1.85 8.11 -8.55
N MET A 16 2.57 9.24 -8.48
CA MET A 16 3.90 9.38 -9.10
C MET A 16 4.94 8.44 -8.47
N SER A 17 4.72 8.02 -7.22
CA SER A 17 5.56 7.02 -6.55
C SER A 17 5.56 5.66 -7.26
N TRP A 18 4.58 5.38 -8.09
CA TRP A 18 4.49 4.14 -8.84
C TRP A 18 5.09 4.20 -10.26
N THR A 19 5.67 5.33 -10.67
CA THR A 19 6.19 5.51 -12.03
C THR A 19 7.16 4.42 -12.49
N PRO A 20 8.17 3.99 -11.70
CA PRO A 20 9.06 2.89 -12.11
C PRO A 20 8.33 1.56 -12.30
N TRP A 21 7.36 1.26 -11.42
CA TRP A 21 6.54 0.05 -11.47
C TRP A 21 5.64 0.04 -12.70
N ILE A 22 4.95 1.15 -12.96
CA ILE A 22 4.09 1.31 -14.13
C ILE A 22 4.90 1.12 -15.42
N ASN A 23 6.07 1.77 -15.53
CA ASN A 23 6.94 1.64 -16.68
C ASN A 23 7.37 0.19 -16.92
N TYR A 24 7.78 -0.51 -15.85
CA TYR A 24 8.18 -1.90 -15.94
C TYR A 24 7.01 -2.79 -16.36
N PHE A 25 5.90 -2.79 -15.61
CA PHE A 25 4.78 -3.69 -15.87
C PHE A 25 4.10 -3.39 -17.22
N SER A 26 4.01 -2.12 -17.63
CA SER A 26 3.51 -1.76 -18.95
C SER A 26 4.41 -2.32 -20.07
N SER A 27 5.74 -2.32 -19.88
CA SER A 27 6.67 -2.95 -20.83
C SER A 27 6.48 -4.47 -20.93
N GLN A 28 5.94 -5.09 -19.88
CA GLN A 28 5.60 -6.52 -19.85
C GLN A 28 4.16 -6.79 -20.36
N GLY A 29 3.48 -5.75 -20.90
CA GLY A 29 2.15 -5.84 -21.49
C GLY A 29 1.00 -5.85 -20.49
N PHE A 30 1.18 -5.32 -19.27
CA PHE A 30 0.11 -5.06 -18.33
C PHE A 30 -0.50 -3.67 -18.56
N ASP A 31 -1.81 -3.57 -18.34
CA ASP A 31 -2.56 -2.31 -18.33
C ASP A 31 -2.52 -1.75 -16.88
N CYS A 32 -1.68 -0.73 -16.67
CA CYS A 32 -1.30 -0.24 -15.34
C CYS A 32 -2.01 1.08 -15.01
N HIS A 33 -2.65 1.14 -13.84
CA HIS A 33 -3.32 2.33 -13.35
C HIS A 33 -2.90 2.63 -11.90
N ALA A 34 -2.58 3.88 -11.60
CA ALA A 34 -2.33 4.35 -10.25
C ALA A 34 -3.29 5.52 -9.95
N PRO A 35 -4.50 5.25 -9.44
CA PRO A 35 -5.44 6.30 -9.09
C PRO A 35 -4.93 7.11 -7.90
N ALA A 36 -5.10 8.42 -7.95
CA ALA A 36 -4.88 9.28 -6.78
C ALA A 36 -5.99 9.09 -5.74
N TRP A 37 -5.64 9.20 -4.47
CA TRP A 37 -6.59 9.46 -3.41
C TRP A 37 -7.23 10.84 -3.62
N PRO A 38 -8.41 11.12 -3.02
CA PRO A 38 -8.90 12.49 -2.99
C PRO A 38 -7.81 13.45 -2.47
N ASP A 39 -7.69 14.60 -3.08
CA ASP A 39 -6.72 15.64 -2.71
C ASP A 39 -5.23 15.26 -2.87
N HIS A 40 -4.92 14.18 -3.63
CA HIS A 40 -3.55 13.74 -3.90
C HIS A 40 -3.18 13.79 -5.39
N GLU A 41 -3.97 14.50 -6.21
CA GLU A 41 -3.66 14.76 -7.63
C GLU A 41 -2.64 15.88 -7.76
N GLY A 42 -1.62 15.68 -8.60
CA GLY A 42 -0.64 16.72 -8.97
C GLY A 42 0.78 16.45 -8.49
N GLU A 43 1.64 17.46 -8.61
CA GLU A 43 3.05 17.34 -8.27
C GLU A 43 3.27 17.30 -6.75
N PRO A 44 4.11 16.38 -6.23
CA PRO A 44 4.36 16.26 -4.79
C PRO A 44 4.81 17.56 -4.13
N GLN A 45 5.67 18.33 -4.78
CA GLN A 45 6.12 19.62 -4.26
C GLN A 45 4.95 20.59 -4.05
N THR A 46 4.00 20.64 -4.99
CA THR A 46 2.82 21.49 -4.86
C THR A 46 1.92 21.01 -3.73
N LEU A 47 1.65 19.70 -3.65
CA LEU A 47 0.85 19.11 -2.59
C LEU A 47 1.47 19.32 -1.20
N ARG A 48 2.80 19.37 -1.12
CA ARG A 48 3.53 19.62 0.12
C ARG A 48 3.51 21.09 0.53
N THR A 49 3.66 22.02 -0.42
CA THR A 49 3.77 23.45 -0.13
C THR A 49 2.43 24.19 -0.11
N THR A 50 1.45 23.70 -0.86
CA THR A 50 0.12 24.26 -0.97
C THR A 50 -0.91 23.12 -1.02
N PRO A 51 -1.09 22.40 0.10
CA PRO A 51 -2.03 21.28 0.16
C PRO A 51 -3.47 21.78 -0.07
N PRO A 52 -4.36 20.92 -0.60
CA PRO A 52 -5.77 21.21 -0.68
C PRO A 52 -6.35 21.60 0.68
N ALA A 53 -7.29 22.58 0.67
CA ALA A 53 -7.81 23.16 1.91
C ALA A 53 -8.50 22.15 2.83
N ASN A 54 -9.10 21.10 2.26
CA ASN A 54 -9.85 20.08 2.99
C ASN A 54 -9.05 18.80 3.22
N LEU A 55 -7.75 18.79 2.89
CA LEU A 55 -6.91 17.60 3.04
C LEU A 55 -7.00 16.99 4.45
N GLY A 56 -7.07 17.84 5.48
CA GLY A 56 -7.14 17.39 6.87
C GLY A 56 -8.42 16.63 7.23
N ASP A 57 -9.52 16.87 6.50
CA ASP A 57 -10.81 16.23 6.73
C ASP A 57 -10.89 14.84 6.09
N LEU A 58 -9.99 14.53 5.12
CA LEU A 58 -9.99 13.27 4.37
C LEU A 58 -9.93 12.06 5.32
N SER A 59 -10.91 11.18 5.22
CA SER A 59 -11.03 9.93 5.97
C SER A 59 -10.54 8.71 5.17
N LEU A 60 -10.24 7.60 5.85
CA LEU A 60 -9.93 6.34 5.19
C LEU A 60 -11.11 5.80 4.37
N GLU A 61 -12.32 5.99 4.85
CA GLU A 61 -13.55 5.58 4.18
C GLU A 61 -13.68 6.28 2.81
N GLU A 62 -13.44 7.58 2.73
CA GLU A 62 -13.48 8.33 1.47
C GLU A 62 -12.39 7.88 0.49
N VAL A 63 -11.19 7.56 1.00
CA VAL A 63 -10.11 6.97 0.19
C VAL A 63 -10.54 5.62 -0.36
N ILE A 64 -11.06 4.72 0.49
CA ILE A 64 -11.54 3.40 0.07
C ILE A 64 -12.65 3.54 -0.98
N ASP A 65 -13.63 4.39 -0.74
CA ASP A 65 -14.77 4.58 -1.65
C ASP A 65 -14.33 5.13 -3.01
N ARG A 66 -13.36 6.04 -3.03
CA ARG A 66 -12.78 6.56 -4.29
C ARG A 66 -12.07 5.47 -5.08
N LEU A 67 -11.25 4.68 -4.40
CA LEU A 67 -10.47 3.61 -5.02
C LEU A 67 -11.36 2.42 -5.44
N GLU A 68 -12.37 2.08 -4.64
CA GLU A 68 -13.33 1.02 -4.99
C GLU A 68 -14.07 1.33 -6.29
N ARG A 69 -14.52 2.57 -6.49
CA ARG A 69 -15.10 2.98 -7.78
C ARG A 69 -14.16 2.73 -8.96
N THR A 70 -12.86 2.96 -8.79
CA THR A 70 -11.86 2.70 -9.82
C THR A 70 -11.68 1.19 -10.05
N VAL A 71 -11.62 0.40 -8.99
CA VAL A 71 -11.51 -1.06 -9.06
C VAL A 71 -12.73 -1.67 -9.74
N LEU A 72 -13.94 -1.21 -9.40
CA LEU A 72 -15.18 -1.64 -10.03
C LEU A 72 -15.23 -1.29 -11.52
N ALA A 73 -14.81 -0.09 -11.89
CA ALA A 73 -14.70 0.33 -13.30
C ALA A 73 -13.67 -0.51 -14.09
N ALA A 74 -12.65 -1.04 -13.40
CA ALA A 74 -11.66 -1.94 -13.99
C ALA A 74 -12.14 -3.41 -14.07
N GLY A 75 -13.35 -3.74 -13.60
CA GLY A 75 -13.93 -5.07 -13.61
C GLY A 75 -13.83 -5.81 -12.27
N GLY A 76 -13.65 -5.11 -11.15
CA GLY A 76 -13.53 -5.73 -9.83
C GLY A 76 -14.72 -6.59 -9.39
N ASN A 77 -15.90 -6.35 -9.94
CA ASN A 77 -17.11 -7.14 -9.71
C ASN A 77 -17.38 -8.22 -10.76
N ASN A 78 -16.41 -8.52 -11.65
CA ASN A 78 -16.57 -9.56 -12.65
C ASN A 78 -16.85 -10.91 -11.95
N PRO A 79 -17.88 -11.68 -12.35
CA PRO A 79 -18.17 -13.00 -11.78
C PRO A 79 -17.00 -13.98 -11.98
N ASN A 80 -16.27 -13.87 -13.09
CA ASN A 80 -15.03 -14.60 -13.29
C ASN A 80 -13.89 -13.90 -12.54
N VAL A 81 -13.40 -14.50 -11.46
CA VAL A 81 -12.35 -13.94 -10.60
C VAL A 81 -11.07 -13.64 -11.40
N SER A 82 -10.71 -14.46 -12.38
CA SER A 82 -9.52 -14.26 -13.20
C SER A 82 -9.56 -13.01 -14.09
N GLU A 83 -10.74 -12.44 -14.28
CA GLU A 83 -10.96 -11.22 -15.07
C GLU A 83 -11.00 -9.95 -14.20
N ARG A 84 -10.90 -10.09 -12.87
CA ARG A 84 -10.76 -8.95 -11.97
C ARG A 84 -9.36 -8.34 -12.05
N PRO A 85 -9.16 -7.06 -11.69
CA PRO A 85 -7.83 -6.47 -11.66
C PRO A 85 -6.96 -7.11 -10.57
N MET A 86 -5.64 -7.08 -10.77
CA MET A 86 -4.64 -7.30 -9.74
C MET A 86 -4.47 -6.03 -8.94
N ILE A 87 -4.22 -6.11 -7.64
CA ILE A 87 -4.06 -4.93 -6.79
C ILE A 87 -2.70 -4.98 -6.09
N ILE A 88 -1.91 -3.94 -6.28
CA ILE A 88 -0.61 -3.78 -5.61
C ILE A 88 -0.68 -2.52 -4.75
N GLY A 89 -0.55 -2.68 -3.45
CA GLY A 89 -0.64 -1.57 -2.51
C GLY A 89 0.56 -1.46 -1.58
N HIS A 90 0.96 -0.22 -1.26
CA HIS A 90 2.04 0.08 -0.33
C HIS A 90 1.50 0.73 0.94
N SER A 91 2.01 0.36 2.11
CA SER A 91 1.65 0.97 3.39
C SER A 91 0.13 0.93 3.65
N VAL A 92 -0.56 2.06 3.83
CA VAL A 92 -2.03 2.12 3.89
C VAL A 92 -2.66 1.55 2.61
N GLY A 93 -2.06 1.79 1.43
CA GLY A 93 -2.49 1.14 0.19
C GLY A 93 -2.43 -0.38 0.25
N GLY A 94 -1.48 -0.94 1.01
CA GLY A 94 -1.39 -2.38 1.28
C GLY A 94 -2.51 -2.91 2.19
N LEU A 95 -2.99 -2.12 3.14
CA LEU A 95 -4.21 -2.42 3.90
C LEU A 95 -5.44 -2.38 2.98
N ILE A 96 -5.55 -1.36 2.13
CA ILE A 96 -6.67 -1.22 1.19
C ILE A 96 -6.68 -2.39 0.18
N ALA A 97 -5.52 -2.86 -0.27
CA ALA A 97 -5.42 -4.04 -1.11
C ALA A 97 -6.01 -5.29 -0.41
N GLN A 98 -5.72 -5.49 0.88
CA GLN A 98 -6.30 -6.56 1.69
C GLN A 98 -7.83 -6.38 1.85
N ILE A 99 -8.31 -5.15 2.07
CA ILE A 99 -9.75 -4.84 2.14
C ILE A 99 -10.45 -5.22 0.83
N PHE A 100 -9.86 -4.91 -0.33
CA PHE A 100 -10.46 -5.24 -1.62
C PHE A 100 -10.41 -6.75 -1.92
N VAL A 101 -9.42 -7.48 -1.44
CA VAL A 101 -9.44 -8.94 -1.45
C VAL A 101 -10.61 -9.47 -0.61
N ASN A 102 -10.77 -8.97 0.61
CA ASN A 102 -11.86 -9.38 1.51
C ASN A 102 -13.26 -9.06 0.95
N ARG A 103 -13.37 -7.98 0.16
CA ARG A 103 -14.59 -7.62 -0.58
C ARG A 103 -14.77 -8.41 -1.89
N GLY A 104 -13.81 -9.29 -2.26
CA GLY A 104 -13.88 -10.07 -3.49
C GLY A 104 -13.74 -9.23 -4.77
N LEU A 105 -12.92 -8.17 -4.76
CA LEU A 105 -12.79 -7.23 -5.88
C LEU A 105 -11.49 -7.41 -6.69
N ALA A 106 -10.63 -8.33 -6.28
CA ALA A 106 -9.32 -8.57 -6.90
C ALA A 106 -9.22 -10.00 -7.46
N SER A 107 -8.31 -10.23 -8.41
CA SER A 107 -7.87 -11.57 -8.85
C SER A 107 -6.67 -12.08 -8.04
N LEU A 108 -5.83 -11.19 -7.55
CA LEU A 108 -4.75 -11.40 -6.59
C LEU A 108 -4.36 -10.05 -5.99
N ALA A 109 -3.58 -10.06 -4.90
CA ALA A 109 -3.05 -8.84 -4.33
C ALA A 109 -1.58 -8.96 -3.88
N VAL A 110 -0.88 -7.83 -3.90
CA VAL A 110 0.44 -7.64 -3.30
C VAL A 110 0.35 -6.51 -2.29
N ALA A 111 0.65 -6.81 -1.04
CA ALA A 111 0.67 -5.87 0.07
C ALA A 111 2.12 -5.61 0.50
N ILE A 112 2.66 -4.44 0.11
CA ILE A 112 4.06 -4.06 0.36
C ILE A 112 4.11 -3.20 1.63
N CYS A 113 4.86 -3.64 2.64
CA CYS A 113 4.96 -3.00 3.95
C CYS A 113 3.58 -2.52 4.47
N PRO A 114 2.53 -3.39 4.42
CA PRO A 114 1.17 -2.96 4.67
C PRO A 114 0.94 -2.56 6.12
N VAL A 115 0.11 -1.56 6.32
CA VAL A 115 -0.57 -1.38 7.59
C VAL A 115 -1.42 -2.62 7.85
N ALA A 116 -1.30 -3.20 9.04
CA ALA A 116 -2.05 -4.39 9.40
C ALA A 116 -3.53 -4.07 9.71
N PRO A 117 -4.46 -5.05 9.66
CA PRO A 117 -5.84 -4.86 10.10
C PRO A 117 -5.94 -4.33 11.53
N ASN A 118 -6.96 -3.53 11.82
CA ASN A 118 -7.13 -2.77 13.07
C ASN A 118 -6.91 -3.59 14.35
N LYS A 119 -7.45 -4.81 14.42
CA LYS A 119 -7.34 -5.70 15.59
C LYS A 119 -5.90 -6.13 15.89
N MET A 120 -5.03 -6.10 14.89
CA MET A 120 -3.60 -6.46 15.05
C MET A 120 -2.78 -5.27 15.51
N MET A 121 -3.08 -4.06 15.02
CA MET A 121 -2.32 -2.85 15.32
C MET A 121 -2.49 -2.37 16.77
N THR A 122 -3.67 -2.54 17.35
CA THR A 122 -3.98 -2.09 18.72
C THR A 122 -3.14 -2.78 19.81
N ILE A 123 -2.52 -3.92 19.48
CA ILE A 123 -1.69 -4.69 20.40
C ILE A 123 -0.20 -4.68 20.02
N ASP A 124 0.17 -3.99 18.93
CA ASP A 124 1.56 -3.86 18.50
C ASP A 124 2.15 -2.53 18.97
N TRP A 125 2.90 -2.58 20.07
CA TRP A 125 3.48 -1.40 20.70
C TRP A 125 4.54 -0.69 19.85
N PRO A 126 5.48 -1.37 19.15
CA PRO A 126 6.41 -0.72 18.24
C PRO A 126 5.70 0.09 17.15
N PHE A 127 4.71 -0.47 16.47
CA PHE A 127 3.93 0.25 15.48
C PHE A 127 3.25 1.48 16.09
N PHE A 128 2.54 1.31 17.21
CA PHE A 128 1.83 2.41 17.87
C PHE A 128 2.77 3.57 18.22
N LYS A 129 3.96 3.26 18.75
CA LYS A 129 4.98 4.28 19.07
C LYS A 129 5.42 5.06 17.83
N ASN A 130 5.63 4.35 16.70
CA ASN A 130 6.10 4.95 15.44
C ASN A 130 5.06 5.93 14.85
N VAL A 131 3.77 5.61 14.98
CA VAL A 131 2.69 6.38 14.36
C VAL A 131 1.94 7.32 15.31
N ALA A 132 2.24 7.30 16.60
CA ALA A 132 1.53 8.07 17.64
C ALA A 132 1.51 9.59 17.36
N SER A 133 2.56 10.15 16.77
CA SER A 133 2.63 11.57 16.40
C SER A 133 1.65 11.92 15.28
N ILE A 134 1.45 10.99 14.34
CA ILE A 134 0.53 11.14 13.20
C ILE A 134 -0.91 10.97 13.70
N ALA A 135 -1.20 9.89 14.42
CA ALA A 135 -2.54 9.59 14.93
C ALA A 135 -3.01 10.48 16.11
N ASN A 136 -2.20 11.44 16.55
CA ASN A 136 -2.46 12.27 17.74
C ASN A 136 -3.85 12.94 17.70
N PRO A 137 -4.78 12.58 18.61
CA PRO A 137 -6.15 13.11 18.59
C PRO A 137 -6.23 14.59 18.99
N PHE A 138 -5.24 15.11 19.71
CA PHE A 138 -5.20 16.51 20.15
C PHE A 138 -4.82 17.49 19.03
N LYS A 139 -4.43 16.99 17.87
CA LYS A 139 -4.10 17.83 16.70
C LYS A 139 -5.30 18.09 15.76
N GLY A 140 -6.50 17.59 16.12
CA GLY A 140 -7.70 17.76 15.28
C GLY A 140 -7.45 17.27 13.83
N ASP A 141 -7.97 18.03 12.89
CA ASP A 141 -7.90 17.73 11.45
C ASP A 141 -6.74 18.45 10.75
N GLN A 142 -5.74 18.92 11.50
CA GLN A 142 -4.53 19.48 10.89
C GLN A 142 -3.78 18.41 10.09
N PRO A 143 -3.50 18.60 8.80
CA PRO A 143 -2.67 17.68 8.04
C PRO A 143 -1.32 17.46 8.73
N PHE A 144 -0.75 16.29 8.49
CA PHE A 144 0.61 15.97 8.91
C PHE A 144 1.55 16.10 7.72
N ALA A 145 2.69 16.74 7.95
CA ALA A 145 3.79 16.81 7.00
C ALA A 145 5.07 16.31 7.66
N HIS A 146 5.84 15.49 6.96
CA HIS A 146 7.21 15.22 7.33
C HIS A 146 8.11 16.44 7.05
N THR A 147 9.12 16.64 7.90
CA THR A 147 10.31 17.42 7.51
C THR A 147 11.24 16.49 6.71
N GLN A 148 12.22 17.04 5.98
CA GLN A 148 13.24 16.22 5.31
C GLN A 148 13.95 15.28 6.29
N GLU A 149 14.26 15.76 7.50
CA GLU A 149 14.90 14.97 8.54
C GLU A 149 14.01 13.81 9.02
N SER A 150 12.75 14.09 9.39
CA SER A 150 11.82 13.04 9.84
C SER A 150 11.47 12.05 8.73
N PHE A 151 11.43 12.48 7.46
CA PHE A 151 11.24 11.62 6.32
C PHE A 151 12.43 10.68 6.13
N HIS A 152 13.67 11.22 6.22
CA HIS A 152 14.88 10.40 6.18
C HIS A 152 14.90 9.38 7.32
N GLU A 153 14.69 9.80 8.56
CA GLU A 153 14.81 8.94 9.74
C GLU A 153 13.80 7.80 9.79
N SER A 154 12.59 8.01 9.23
CA SER A 154 11.50 7.04 9.35
C SER A 154 11.12 6.37 8.04
N PHE A 155 11.15 7.09 6.91
CA PHE A 155 10.61 6.61 5.64
C PHE A 155 11.69 6.00 4.74
N CYS A 156 12.86 6.65 4.64
CA CYS A 156 13.96 6.24 3.77
C CYS A 156 15.31 6.19 4.49
N ASN A 157 15.33 5.60 5.68
CA ASN A 157 16.48 5.55 6.60
C ASN A 157 17.67 4.73 6.08
N THR A 158 17.51 3.99 5.01
CA THR A 158 18.58 3.27 4.29
C THR A 158 19.34 4.15 3.30
N LEU A 159 18.79 5.31 2.94
CA LEU A 159 19.42 6.24 2.01
C LEU A 159 20.47 7.13 2.70
N THR A 160 21.37 7.72 1.91
CA THR A 160 22.18 8.85 2.39
C THR A 160 21.30 10.07 2.65
N LYS A 161 21.79 11.06 3.42
CA LYS A 161 21.02 12.30 3.65
C LYS A 161 20.73 13.05 2.36
N GLU A 162 21.68 13.05 1.44
CA GLU A 162 21.57 13.69 0.13
C GLU A 162 20.51 13.01 -0.73
N ASP A 163 20.52 11.67 -0.82
CA ASP A 163 19.54 10.91 -1.57
C ASP A 163 18.14 11.00 -0.92
N ALA A 164 18.07 11.00 0.41
CA ALA A 164 16.82 11.18 1.13
C ALA A 164 16.20 12.57 0.92
N ALA A 165 17.03 13.62 0.81
CA ALA A 165 16.56 14.96 0.47
C ALA A 165 15.97 14.99 -0.96
N VAL A 166 16.62 14.33 -1.92
CA VAL A 166 16.08 14.18 -3.28
C VAL A 166 14.78 13.39 -3.28
N ALA A 167 14.72 12.25 -2.57
CA ALA A 167 13.52 11.44 -2.42
C ALA A 167 12.36 12.24 -1.82
N PHE A 168 12.62 13.04 -0.78
CA PHE A 168 11.64 13.94 -0.17
C PHE A 168 11.08 14.96 -1.17
N GLU A 169 11.95 15.64 -1.91
CA GLU A 169 11.50 16.64 -2.88
C GLU A 169 10.66 16.03 -4.01
N LEU A 170 11.00 14.82 -4.46
CA LEU A 170 10.34 14.17 -5.57
C LEU A 170 9.04 13.45 -5.19
N THR A 171 8.86 13.02 -3.94
CA THR A 171 7.75 12.10 -3.61
C THR A 171 6.94 12.49 -2.38
N ALA A 172 7.50 13.26 -1.42
CA ALA A 172 6.79 13.53 -0.19
C ALA A 172 5.63 14.52 -0.37
N THR A 173 4.47 14.16 0.19
CA THR A 173 3.27 14.99 0.28
C THR A 173 2.89 15.25 1.74
N GLN A 174 1.86 16.06 1.97
CA GLN A 174 1.15 16.09 3.25
C GLN A 174 0.01 15.07 3.23
N ASP A 175 -0.51 14.70 4.41
CA ASP A 175 -1.63 13.77 4.50
C ASP A 175 -2.54 14.03 5.71
N SER A 176 -3.76 13.50 5.63
CA SER A 176 -4.72 13.57 6.71
C SER A 176 -4.41 12.59 7.83
N ARG A 177 -4.46 13.06 9.08
CA ARG A 177 -4.38 12.21 10.27
C ARG A 177 -5.57 11.26 10.38
N ASN A 178 -6.73 11.63 9.80
CA ASN A 178 -7.94 10.85 9.87
C ASN A 178 -7.84 9.56 9.05
N VAL A 179 -7.03 9.54 7.98
CA VAL A 179 -6.73 8.30 7.24
C VAL A 179 -6.09 7.27 8.17
N LEU A 180 -5.04 7.64 8.93
CA LEU A 180 -4.41 6.72 9.87
C LEU A 180 -5.32 6.34 11.03
N ARG A 181 -6.11 7.28 11.56
CA ARG A 181 -7.11 6.99 12.59
C ARG A 181 -8.17 6.01 12.09
N GLY A 182 -8.59 6.14 10.84
CA GLY A 182 -9.49 5.19 10.17
C GLY A 182 -8.90 3.78 10.09
N CYS A 183 -7.59 3.64 9.85
CA CYS A 183 -6.90 2.34 9.88
C CYS A 183 -7.01 1.64 11.25
N LEU A 184 -7.03 2.42 12.35
CA LEU A 184 -7.22 1.90 13.71
C LEU A 184 -8.69 1.65 14.04
N GLY A 185 -9.62 2.20 13.26
CA GLY A 185 -11.06 2.10 13.40
C GLY A 185 -11.69 0.95 12.63
N ALA A 186 -13.01 1.00 12.47
CA ALA A 186 -13.81 -0.01 11.79
C ALA A 186 -13.48 -0.13 10.29
N ALA A 187 -13.05 0.96 9.65
CA ALA A 187 -12.66 0.95 8.22
C ALA A 187 -11.45 0.05 7.94
N GLY A 188 -10.57 -0.15 8.93
CA GLY A 188 -9.42 -1.05 8.86
C GLY A 188 -9.71 -2.51 9.24
N GLU A 189 -10.99 -2.91 9.40
CA GLU A 189 -11.34 -4.28 9.76
C GLU A 189 -11.33 -5.20 8.55
N ILE A 190 -10.77 -6.42 8.73
CA ILE A 190 -10.73 -7.48 7.72
C ILE A 190 -11.09 -8.81 8.41
N ASP A 191 -11.93 -9.60 7.75
CA ASP A 191 -12.16 -11.00 8.14
C ASP A 191 -11.04 -11.88 7.57
N LEU A 192 -10.07 -12.19 8.43
CA LEU A 192 -8.90 -13.00 8.09
C LEU A 192 -9.20 -14.51 7.98
N SER A 193 -10.44 -14.92 8.27
CA SER A 193 -10.86 -16.33 8.16
C SER A 193 -11.58 -16.66 6.84
N SER A 194 -11.97 -15.64 6.09
CA SER A 194 -12.65 -15.81 4.81
C SER A 194 -11.72 -16.38 3.73
N ALA A 195 -12.28 -17.24 2.86
CA ALA A 195 -11.59 -17.69 1.65
C ALA A 195 -11.26 -16.49 0.74
N HIS A 196 -10.07 -16.49 0.17
CA HIS A 196 -9.59 -15.35 -0.60
C HIS A 196 -8.69 -15.75 -1.78
N VAL A 197 -8.50 -14.82 -2.71
CA VAL A 197 -7.52 -14.92 -3.81
C VAL A 197 -6.10 -14.87 -3.29
N PRO A 198 -5.08 -15.30 -4.07
CA PRO A 198 -3.69 -15.24 -3.63
C PRO A 198 -3.27 -13.85 -3.16
N ILE A 199 -2.57 -13.79 -2.02
CA ILE A 199 -1.99 -12.56 -1.47
C ILE A 199 -0.49 -12.76 -1.23
N LEU A 200 0.32 -11.82 -1.72
CA LEU A 200 1.74 -11.68 -1.39
C LEU A 200 1.92 -10.54 -0.38
N PHE A 201 2.54 -10.85 0.76
CA PHE A 201 3.02 -9.87 1.72
C PHE A 201 4.52 -9.65 1.53
N ILE A 202 4.92 -8.39 1.39
CA ILE A 202 6.33 -8.00 1.32
C ILE A 202 6.64 -7.11 2.52
N SER A 203 7.72 -7.42 3.23
CA SER A 203 8.26 -6.58 4.29
C SER A 203 9.65 -6.09 3.96
N ALA A 204 10.01 -4.96 4.55
CA ALA A 204 11.33 -4.36 4.51
C ALA A 204 11.96 -4.47 5.91
N LYS A 205 13.15 -5.06 6.01
CA LYS A 205 13.79 -5.35 7.31
C LYS A 205 14.13 -4.09 8.09
N GLU A 206 14.52 -3.03 7.36
CA GLU A 206 14.92 -1.75 7.94
C GLU A 206 13.78 -0.74 8.04
N ASP A 207 12.53 -1.16 7.82
CA ASP A 207 11.34 -0.31 7.94
C ASP A 207 11.18 0.22 9.38
N LYS A 208 11.20 1.55 9.53
CA LYS A 208 11.04 2.24 10.82
C LYS A 208 9.59 2.67 11.08
N ILE A 209 8.68 2.47 10.12
CA ILE A 209 7.25 2.80 10.26
C ILE A 209 6.45 1.53 10.56
N ILE A 210 6.54 0.53 9.68
CA ILE A 210 5.83 -0.75 9.83
C ILE A 210 6.86 -1.84 10.18
N PRO A 211 6.92 -2.33 11.42
CA PRO A 211 7.83 -3.40 11.79
C PRO A 211 7.63 -4.64 10.91
N TYR A 212 8.71 -5.20 10.38
CA TYR A 212 8.64 -6.37 9.51
C TYR A 212 7.96 -7.57 10.21
N GLU A 213 8.13 -7.69 11.53
CA GLU A 213 7.48 -8.71 12.34
C GLU A 213 5.95 -8.56 12.33
N LEU A 214 5.44 -7.32 12.27
CA LEU A 214 4.01 -7.06 12.15
C LEU A 214 3.49 -7.48 10.78
N VAL A 215 4.25 -7.26 9.70
CA VAL A 215 3.89 -7.72 8.36
C VAL A 215 3.87 -9.25 8.28
N GLU A 216 4.88 -9.91 8.84
CA GLU A 216 4.93 -11.38 8.93
C GLU A 216 3.75 -11.93 9.73
N LYS A 217 3.44 -11.32 10.87
CA LYS A 217 2.29 -11.67 11.71
C LYS A 217 0.97 -11.45 10.98
N ASN A 218 0.84 -10.38 10.18
CA ASN A 218 -0.33 -10.14 9.35
C ASN A 218 -0.51 -11.26 8.32
N ALA A 219 0.54 -11.65 7.59
CA ALA A 219 0.49 -12.75 6.65
C ALA A 219 0.07 -14.09 7.33
N LYS A 220 0.62 -14.39 8.51
CA LYS A 220 0.30 -15.60 9.29
C LYS A 220 -1.10 -15.61 9.91
N ALA A 221 -1.75 -14.45 9.99
CA ALA A 221 -3.08 -14.33 10.60
C ALA A 221 -4.23 -14.76 9.67
N TYR A 222 -3.98 -14.84 8.36
CA TYR A 222 -4.91 -15.41 7.40
C TYR A 222 -5.05 -16.91 7.65
N SER A 223 -6.25 -17.39 7.93
CA SER A 223 -6.49 -18.73 8.46
C SER A 223 -7.24 -19.68 7.53
N ASP A 224 -7.72 -19.21 6.37
CA ASP A 224 -8.28 -20.11 5.38
C ASP A 224 -7.19 -20.96 4.71
N ILE A 225 -7.23 -22.28 4.97
CA ILE A 225 -6.20 -23.22 4.54
C ILE A 225 -6.19 -23.51 3.03
N ALA A 226 -7.27 -23.16 2.31
CA ALA A 226 -7.38 -23.34 0.86
C ALA A 226 -6.84 -22.15 0.08
N SER A 227 -6.67 -21.01 0.74
CA SER A 227 -6.18 -19.76 0.14
C SER A 227 -4.65 -19.66 0.21
N VAL A 228 -4.06 -19.00 -0.80
CA VAL A 228 -2.61 -18.85 -0.90
C VAL A 228 -2.16 -17.56 -0.26
N VAL A 229 -1.31 -17.66 0.76
CA VAL A 229 -0.59 -16.53 1.36
C VAL A 229 0.91 -16.75 1.21
N THR A 230 1.58 -15.80 0.59
CA THR A 230 3.04 -15.78 0.44
C THR A 230 3.63 -14.62 1.24
N TYR A 231 4.76 -14.84 1.90
CA TYR A 231 5.51 -13.80 2.61
C TYR A 231 6.93 -13.73 2.10
N LYS A 232 7.42 -12.51 1.87
CA LYS A 232 8.81 -12.24 1.45
C LYS A 232 9.37 -11.05 2.23
N GLU A 233 10.51 -11.22 2.89
CA GLU A 233 11.29 -10.16 3.50
C GLU A 233 12.43 -9.72 2.58
N PHE A 234 12.67 -8.41 2.50
CA PHE A 234 13.84 -7.81 1.86
C PHE A 234 14.74 -7.20 2.95
N PRO A 235 15.98 -7.71 3.13
CA PRO A 235 16.78 -7.41 4.31
C PRO A 235 17.30 -5.97 4.35
N ASP A 236 17.60 -5.36 3.20
CA ASP A 236 18.31 -4.07 3.09
C ASP A 236 17.37 -2.93 2.67
N LYS A 237 16.05 -3.06 2.91
CA LYS A 237 15.05 -2.10 2.46
C LYS A 237 14.39 -1.38 3.63
N SER A 238 14.10 -0.09 3.41
CA SER A 238 13.32 0.76 4.30
C SER A 238 11.83 0.78 3.91
N HIS A 239 11.03 1.62 4.56
CA HIS A 239 9.64 1.85 4.14
C HIS A 239 9.53 2.39 2.71
N TYR A 240 10.60 2.99 2.17
CA TYR A 240 10.70 3.52 0.80
C TYR A 240 10.99 2.44 -0.26
N ILE A 241 10.85 1.17 0.08
CA ILE A 241 11.15 -0.04 -0.73
C ILE A 241 10.69 0.02 -2.19
N CYS A 242 9.60 0.72 -2.48
CA CYS A 242 9.07 0.83 -3.84
C CYS A 242 9.92 1.70 -4.77
N LEU A 243 10.76 2.59 -4.22
CA LEU A 243 11.47 3.63 -4.98
C LEU A 243 12.97 3.73 -4.66
N GLU A 244 13.43 3.14 -3.56
CA GLU A 244 14.84 3.21 -3.19
C GLU A 244 15.73 2.42 -4.16
N PRO A 245 17.05 2.69 -4.19
CA PRO A 245 18.00 1.92 -4.99
C PRO A 245 17.84 0.42 -4.80
N GLY A 246 17.79 -0.33 -5.90
CA GLY A 246 17.53 -1.77 -5.87
C GLY A 246 16.04 -2.16 -5.79
N SER A 247 15.09 -1.22 -5.88
CA SER A 247 13.64 -1.53 -5.99
C SER A 247 13.31 -2.42 -7.18
N GLN A 248 14.18 -2.47 -8.21
CA GLN A 248 14.01 -3.39 -9.34
C GLN A 248 14.00 -4.87 -8.91
N GLU A 249 14.72 -5.24 -7.86
CA GLU A 249 14.68 -6.59 -7.30
C GLU A 249 13.27 -6.92 -6.76
N VAL A 250 12.65 -5.96 -6.08
CA VAL A 250 11.28 -6.12 -5.54
C VAL A 250 10.28 -6.24 -6.69
N ILE A 251 10.41 -5.39 -7.71
CA ILE A 251 9.57 -5.42 -8.91
C ILE A 251 9.66 -6.77 -9.61
N ASN A 252 10.88 -7.29 -9.81
CA ASN A 252 11.12 -8.58 -10.46
C ASN A 252 10.49 -9.72 -9.66
N TYR A 253 10.69 -9.75 -8.34
CA TYR A 253 10.09 -10.75 -7.46
C TYR A 253 8.55 -10.75 -7.54
N VAL A 254 7.94 -9.57 -7.52
CA VAL A 254 6.48 -9.43 -7.66
C VAL A 254 6.01 -9.94 -9.02
N HIS A 255 6.73 -9.62 -10.09
CA HIS A 255 6.39 -10.08 -11.44
C HIS A 255 6.48 -11.61 -11.56
N GLU A 256 7.56 -12.21 -11.04
CA GLU A 256 7.72 -13.67 -11.01
C GLU A 256 6.57 -14.33 -10.23
N TRP A 257 6.26 -13.83 -9.04
CA TRP A 257 5.17 -14.35 -8.23
C TRP A 257 3.80 -14.23 -8.94
N ILE A 258 3.50 -13.10 -9.61
CA ILE A 258 2.27 -12.93 -10.39
C ILE A 258 2.18 -13.99 -11.50
N ASN A 259 3.29 -14.27 -12.20
CA ASN A 259 3.31 -15.27 -13.25
C ASN A 259 3.09 -16.69 -12.71
N GLU A 260 3.67 -17.04 -11.55
CA GLU A 260 3.45 -18.31 -10.88
C GLU A 260 1.99 -18.51 -10.50
N GLN A 261 1.34 -17.48 -9.89
CA GLN A 261 -0.08 -17.55 -9.54
C GLN A 261 -0.98 -17.66 -10.79
N SER A 262 -0.57 -17.02 -11.89
CA SER A 262 -1.30 -17.06 -13.16
C SER A 262 -1.25 -18.44 -13.82
N ALA A 263 -0.16 -19.18 -13.64
CA ALA A 263 0.03 -20.53 -14.20
C ALA A 263 -0.75 -21.61 -13.42
N THR A 264 -1.04 -21.37 -12.14
CA THR A 264 -1.72 -22.33 -11.24
C THR A 264 -3.25 -22.29 -11.30
N VAL A 265 -3.82 -21.26 -11.95
CA VAL A 265 -5.29 -21.24 -12.18
C VAL A 265 -5.62 -22.28 -13.26
N PRO A 266 -6.34 -23.40 -12.96
CA PRO A 266 -6.76 -24.33 -13.98
C PRO A 266 -7.60 -23.59 -15.03
N LEU A 267 -7.26 -23.75 -16.31
CA LEU A 267 -8.18 -23.44 -17.40
C LEU A 267 -9.37 -24.40 -17.25
N PHE A 268 -10.39 -24.00 -16.47
CA PHE A 268 -11.68 -24.66 -16.57
C PHE A 268 -12.26 -24.32 -17.93
N VAL A 269 -12.10 -25.26 -18.85
CA VAL A 269 -12.79 -25.33 -20.16
C VAL A 269 -14.23 -25.63 -19.93
#